data_66135ddbdccee684998c81dad86036cd
#
_entry.id   66135ddbdccee684998c81dad86036cd
#
_cell.length_a   1.000
_cell.length_b   1.000
_cell.length_c   1.000
_cell.angle_alpha   90.00
_cell.angle_beta   90.00
_cell.angle_gamma   90.00
#
_symmetry.space_group_name_H-M   'P 1'
#
loop_
_entity.id
_entity.type
_entity.pdbx_description
1 polymer ?
#
loop_
_entity_poly.entity_id
_entity_poly.type
_entity_poly.pdbx_seq_one_letter_code
_entity_poly.pdbx_strand_id
1 'polypeptide(L)'
;IEERAITLDDGEKINLQFVSTADMQKDAKALSFKFLPYSLAGSLLFSAIVSLIYAKSIKNNINEIKNVTDKMMELDRNARLEYESKDEIGELKEQINDLYSTLLRTIDDLDFKNKEILKLEKLKYDFFKGSSHELKTPLASLKIILENMKYNIGKYKDRDYYINDCIDIVDSLTKNISQIISVYSIENLKNDEELLDIN
;
A
#
# COMPACT_ATOMS: atom_id res chain seq x y z
N ILE A 1 -16.35 41.36 68.31
CA ILE A 1 -16.85 42.52 69.12
C ILE A 1 -15.86 43.65 68.85
N GLU A 2 -16.33 44.69 68.19
CA GLU A 2 -15.54 45.90 67.95
C GLU A 2 -16.13 46.99 68.82
N GLU A 3 -15.34 47.48 69.80
CA GLU A 3 -15.73 48.58 70.66
C GLU A 3 -15.18 49.91 70.14
N ARG A 4 -16.07 50.87 69.90
CA ARG A 4 -15.69 52.20 69.46
C ARG A 4 -16.22 53.22 70.49
N ALA A 5 -15.30 53.92 71.18
CA ALA A 5 -15.64 55.01 72.06
C ALA A 5 -15.94 56.26 71.21
N ILE A 6 -17.15 56.79 71.35
CA ILE A 6 -17.54 58.05 70.73
C ILE A 6 -17.78 59.03 71.87
N THR A 7 -17.16 60.23 71.80
CA THR A 7 -17.38 61.35 72.74
C THR A 7 -18.50 62.18 72.11
N LEU A 8 -19.61 62.35 72.90
CA LEU A 8 -20.67 63.27 72.52
C LEU A 8 -20.25 64.74 72.80
N ASP A 9 -20.94 65.67 72.15
CA ASP A 9 -20.69 67.10 72.21
C ASP A 9 -20.78 67.71 73.67
N ASP A 10 -21.40 66.99 74.58
CA ASP A 10 -21.53 67.35 76.01
C ASP A 10 -20.46 66.70 76.92
N GLY A 11 -19.44 66.03 76.32
CA GLY A 11 -18.29 65.48 77.04
C GLY A 11 -18.48 64.08 77.61
N GLU A 12 -19.65 63.44 77.44
CA GLU A 12 -19.87 62.06 77.84
C GLU A 12 -19.27 61.07 76.86
N LYS A 13 -18.57 60.04 77.35
CA LYS A 13 -18.00 58.99 76.60
C LYS A 13 -18.97 57.80 76.59
N ILE A 14 -19.55 57.53 75.42
CA ILE A 14 -20.40 56.36 75.23
C ILE A 14 -19.58 55.26 74.43
N ASN A 15 -19.50 54.05 74.99
CA ASN A 15 -18.92 52.92 74.32
C ASN A 15 -20.00 52.25 73.52
N LEU A 16 -19.93 52.36 72.16
CA LEU A 16 -20.77 51.59 71.26
C LEU A 16 -20.12 50.26 71.01
N GLN A 17 -20.76 49.22 71.46
CA GLN A 17 -20.32 47.82 71.19
C GLN A 17 -21.07 47.28 70.01
N PHE A 18 -20.35 47.12 68.88
CA PHE A 18 -20.89 46.46 67.72
C PHE A 18 -20.71 44.95 67.89
N VAL A 19 -21.77 44.25 68.20
CA VAL A 19 -21.78 42.80 68.23
C VAL A 19 -22.20 42.30 66.84
N SER A 20 -21.24 42.00 66.00
CA SER A 20 -21.53 41.24 64.77
C SER A 20 -21.84 39.81 65.21
N THR A 21 -23.09 39.41 65.09
CA THR A 21 -23.57 38.04 65.40
C THR A 21 -23.29 37.06 64.25
N ALA A 22 -22.84 37.59 63.10
CA ALA A 22 -22.55 36.74 61.93
C ALA A 22 -21.04 36.38 61.88
N ASP A 23 -20.69 35.17 62.28
CA ASP A 23 -19.37 34.58 62.02
C ASP A 23 -19.32 34.13 60.58
N MET A 24 -19.09 35.09 59.64
CA MET A 24 -19.09 34.84 58.20
C MET A 24 -18.19 33.68 57.79
N GLN A 25 -17.08 33.45 58.54
CA GLN A 25 -16.19 32.30 58.21
C GLN A 25 -16.79 30.98 58.64
N LYS A 26 -17.52 30.91 59.72
CA LYS A 26 -18.20 29.71 60.22
C LYS A 26 -19.38 29.33 59.33
N ASP A 27 -20.15 30.34 58.95
CA ASP A 27 -21.30 30.13 58.03
C ASP A 27 -20.86 29.74 56.62
N ALA A 28 -19.82 30.38 56.10
CA ALA A 28 -19.22 30.03 54.82
C ALA A 28 -18.67 28.58 54.79
N LYS A 29 -17.97 28.16 55.86
CA LYS A 29 -17.49 26.77 56.00
C LYS A 29 -18.64 25.80 56.10
N ALA A 30 -19.66 26.09 56.91
CA ALA A 30 -20.83 25.22 57.03
C ALA A 30 -21.60 25.07 55.73
N LEU A 31 -21.76 26.14 54.94
CA LEU A 31 -22.34 26.08 53.59
C LEU A 31 -21.48 25.27 52.62
N SER A 32 -20.18 25.51 52.63
CA SER A 32 -19.25 24.77 51.75
C SER A 32 -19.29 23.26 52.01
N PHE A 33 -19.25 22.85 53.28
CA PHE A 33 -19.36 21.43 53.64
C PHE A 33 -20.72 20.82 53.29
N LYS A 34 -21.78 21.59 53.33
CA LYS A 34 -23.13 21.13 52.98
C LYS A 34 -23.29 20.91 51.46
N PHE A 35 -22.70 21.77 50.60
CA PHE A 35 -22.81 21.71 49.15
C PHE A 35 -21.72 20.84 48.49
N LEU A 36 -20.61 20.58 49.15
CA LEU A 36 -19.47 19.81 48.63
C LEU A 36 -19.87 18.40 48.14
N PRO A 37 -20.67 17.58 48.88
CA PRO A 37 -21.08 16.27 48.39
C PRO A 37 -21.98 16.35 47.17
N TYR A 38 -22.83 17.35 47.05
CA TYR A 38 -23.71 17.54 45.90
C TYR A 38 -22.92 17.95 44.64
N SER A 39 -21.92 18.83 44.79
CA SER A 39 -21.06 19.23 43.68
C SER A 39 -20.17 18.09 43.21
N LEU A 40 -19.64 17.27 44.13
CA LEU A 40 -18.89 16.06 43.80
C LEU A 40 -19.77 15.02 43.04
N ALA A 41 -20.98 14.76 43.55
CA ALA A 41 -21.90 13.87 42.89
C ALA A 41 -22.29 14.37 41.48
N GLY A 42 -22.55 15.67 41.35
CA GLY A 42 -22.85 16.32 40.07
C GLY A 42 -21.71 16.21 39.05
N SER A 43 -20.47 16.45 39.48
CA SER A 43 -19.28 16.34 38.63
C SER A 43 -19.00 14.91 38.18
N LEU A 44 -19.19 13.93 39.09
CA LEU A 44 -19.06 12.52 38.76
C LEU A 44 -20.11 12.06 37.73
N LEU A 45 -21.38 12.45 37.92
CA LEU A 45 -22.43 12.15 36.95
C LEU A 45 -22.16 12.76 35.56
N PHE A 46 -21.77 14.03 35.55
CA PHE A 46 -21.41 14.72 34.31
C PHE A 46 -20.24 14.04 33.60
N SER A 47 -19.17 13.75 34.33
CA SER A 47 -18.01 13.02 33.78
C SER A 47 -18.39 11.66 33.24
N ALA A 48 -19.25 10.88 33.92
CA ALA A 48 -19.72 9.59 33.45
C ALA A 48 -20.53 9.72 32.15
N ILE A 49 -21.42 10.71 32.04
CA ILE A 49 -22.22 10.94 30.84
C ILE A 49 -21.31 11.28 29.65
N VAL A 50 -20.36 12.21 29.82
CA VAL A 50 -19.40 12.62 28.78
C VAL A 50 -18.56 11.41 28.35
N SER A 51 -18.07 10.61 29.30
CA SER A 51 -17.28 9.41 29.03
C SER A 51 -18.06 8.38 28.21
N LEU A 52 -19.35 8.15 28.52
CA LEU A 52 -20.20 7.21 27.76
C LEU A 52 -20.46 7.69 26.33
N ILE A 53 -20.70 8.98 26.13
CA ILE A 53 -20.88 9.56 24.79
C ILE A 53 -19.60 9.37 23.95
N TYR A 54 -18.45 9.69 24.55
CA TYR A 54 -17.15 9.56 23.87
C TYR A 54 -16.82 8.10 23.53
N ALA A 55 -17.01 7.20 24.49
CA ALA A 55 -16.81 5.75 24.27
C ALA A 55 -17.70 5.19 23.15
N LYS A 56 -18.96 5.64 23.07
CA LYS A 56 -19.87 5.24 21.99
C LYS A 56 -19.40 5.75 20.61
N SER A 57 -18.93 7.00 20.54
CA SER A 57 -18.39 7.60 19.32
C SER A 57 -17.18 6.82 18.79
N ILE A 58 -16.21 6.53 19.67
CA ILE A 58 -15.02 5.75 19.32
C ILE A 58 -15.42 4.35 18.84
N LYS A 59 -16.32 3.66 19.55
CA LYS A 59 -16.77 2.33 19.16
C LYS A 59 -17.40 2.31 17.76
N ASN A 60 -18.19 3.32 17.42
CA ASN A 60 -18.83 3.42 16.11
C ASN A 60 -17.80 3.61 15.00
N ASN A 61 -16.82 4.51 15.20
CA ASN A 61 -15.72 4.72 14.24
C ASN A 61 -14.88 3.47 14.03
N ILE A 62 -14.54 2.74 15.11
CA ILE A 62 -13.77 1.48 15.00
C ILE A 62 -14.57 0.41 14.24
N ASN A 63 -15.87 0.29 14.49
CA ASN A 63 -16.70 -0.67 13.76
C ASN A 63 -16.82 -0.30 12.27
N GLU A 64 -16.92 0.97 11.93
CA GLU A 64 -16.91 1.43 10.54
C GLU A 64 -15.59 1.07 9.85
N ILE A 65 -14.44 1.40 10.48
CA ILE A 65 -13.12 1.06 9.97
C ILE A 65 -13.03 -0.45 9.73
N LYS A 66 -13.43 -1.27 10.70
CA LYS A 66 -13.44 -2.72 10.57
C LYS A 66 -14.25 -3.17 9.36
N ASN A 67 -15.49 -2.72 9.24
CA ASN A 67 -16.39 -3.17 8.17
C ASN A 67 -15.87 -2.78 6.77
N VAL A 68 -15.24 -1.60 6.65
CA VAL A 68 -14.70 -1.15 5.37
C VAL A 68 -13.39 -1.86 5.06
N THR A 69 -12.51 -2.09 6.06
CA THR A 69 -11.28 -2.87 5.86
C THR A 69 -11.58 -4.34 5.51
N ASP A 70 -12.65 -4.92 6.04
CA ASP A 70 -13.11 -6.26 5.62
C ASP A 70 -13.42 -6.29 4.10
N LYS A 71 -14.11 -5.25 3.57
CA LYS A 71 -14.35 -5.11 2.12
C LYS A 71 -13.06 -4.86 1.33
N MET A 72 -12.12 -4.08 1.89
CA MET A 72 -10.81 -3.87 1.28
C MET A 72 -10.02 -5.18 1.17
N MET A 73 -10.11 -6.08 2.16
CA MET A 73 -9.50 -7.42 2.09
C MET A 73 -10.12 -8.30 0.98
N GLU A 74 -11.38 -8.08 0.66
CA GLU A 74 -12.06 -8.72 -0.48
C GLU A 74 -11.72 -8.07 -1.83
N LEU A 75 -10.83 -7.07 -1.83
CA LEU A 75 -10.44 -6.26 -2.99
C LEU A 75 -11.60 -5.50 -3.65
N ASP A 76 -12.62 -5.11 -2.87
CA ASP A 76 -13.66 -4.22 -3.36
C ASP A 76 -13.08 -2.84 -3.68
N ARG A 77 -12.95 -2.52 -4.97
CA ARG A 77 -12.35 -1.27 -5.46
C ARG A 77 -13.11 -0.01 -5.02
N ASN A 78 -14.36 -0.14 -4.60
CA ASN A 78 -15.18 0.95 -4.12
C ASN A 78 -15.12 1.12 -2.60
N ALA A 79 -14.44 0.22 -1.89
CA ALA A 79 -14.28 0.31 -0.44
C ALA A 79 -13.47 1.56 -0.09
N ARG A 80 -14.11 2.47 0.64
CA ARG A 80 -13.50 3.73 1.08
C ARG A 80 -14.07 4.13 2.43
N LEU A 81 -13.22 4.58 3.33
CA LEU A 81 -13.60 5.19 4.60
C LEU A 81 -13.97 6.66 4.37
N GLU A 82 -15.15 7.06 4.84
CA GLU A 82 -15.55 8.46 4.88
C GLU A 82 -14.97 9.13 6.12
N TYR A 83 -14.38 10.31 5.95
CA TYR A 83 -13.86 11.10 7.06
C TYR A 83 -14.17 12.58 6.85
N GLU A 84 -14.86 13.17 7.82
CA GLU A 84 -15.14 14.62 7.88
C GLU A 84 -14.33 15.29 9.00
N SER A 85 -13.87 14.50 9.98
CA SER A 85 -13.14 14.97 11.14
C SER A 85 -11.65 15.12 10.83
N LYS A 86 -11.05 16.19 11.35
CA LYS A 86 -9.60 16.43 11.33
C LYS A 86 -8.90 15.95 12.60
N ASP A 87 -9.55 15.07 13.35
CA ASP A 87 -8.97 14.42 14.51
C ASP A 87 -8.10 13.22 14.12
N GLU A 88 -7.51 12.56 15.12
CA GLU A 88 -6.61 11.42 14.93
C GLU A 88 -7.31 10.23 14.22
N ILE A 89 -8.63 10.10 14.40
CA ILE A 89 -9.41 9.06 13.74
C ILE A 89 -9.62 9.41 12.24
N GLY A 90 -9.84 10.67 11.92
CA GLY A 90 -9.93 11.16 10.55
C GLY A 90 -8.61 10.94 9.79
N GLU A 91 -7.48 11.28 10.40
CA GLU A 91 -6.15 11.05 9.85
C GLU A 91 -5.88 9.56 9.61
N LEU A 92 -6.25 8.70 10.57
CA LEU A 92 -6.13 7.24 10.41
C LEU A 92 -6.97 6.72 9.24
N LYS A 93 -8.20 7.19 9.07
CA LYS A 93 -9.07 6.81 7.95
C LYS A 93 -8.46 7.23 6.61
N GLU A 94 -7.86 8.42 6.53
CA GLU A 94 -7.17 8.90 5.34
C GLU A 94 -5.97 8.03 4.99
N GLN A 95 -5.11 7.73 5.97
CA GLN A 95 -3.95 6.86 5.78
C GLN A 95 -4.34 5.46 5.30
N ILE A 96 -5.42 4.88 5.83
CA ILE A 96 -5.95 3.59 5.38
C ILE A 96 -6.41 3.67 3.92
N ASN A 97 -7.11 4.73 3.52
CA ASN A 97 -7.54 4.93 2.14
C ASN A 97 -6.34 5.06 1.19
N ASP A 98 -5.30 5.81 1.57
CA ASP A 98 -4.09 6.00 0.78
C ASP A 98 -3.30 4.69 0.62
N LEU A 99 -3.18 3.93 1.71
CA LEU A 99 -2.57 2.61 1.68
C LEU A 99 -3.33 1.67 0.73
N TYR A 100 -4.65 1.65 0.83
CA TYR A 100 -5.48 0.81 -0.04
C TYR A 100 -5.40 1.23 -1.51
N SER A 101 -5.42 2.54 -1.80
CA SER A 101 -5.27 3.06 -3.16
C SER A 101 -3.91 2.67 -3.77
N THR A 102 -2.85 2.71 -2.96
CA THR A 102 -1.50 2.29 -3.37
C THR A 102 -1.46 0.79 -3.63
N LEU A 103 -2.10 -0.03 -2.78
CA LEU A 103 -2.22 -1.47 -2.99
C LEU A 103 -2.92 -1.81 -4.30
N LEU A 104 -4.07 -1.18 -4.59
CA LEU A 104 -4.81 -1.40 -5.84
C LEU A 104 -3.98 -1.03 -7.07
N ARG A 105 -3.25 0.10 -7.02
CA ARG A 105 -2.34 0.51 -8.10
C ARG A 105 -1.23 -0.51 -8.31
N THR A 106 -0.64 -1.02 -7.23
CA THR A 106 0.41 -2.05 -7.32
C THR A 106 -0.13 -3.35 -7.93
N ILE A 107 -1.35 -3.75 -7.60
CA ILE A 107 -2.01 -4.92 -8.21
C ILE A 107 -2.21 -4.71 -9.71
N ASP A 108 -2.68 -3.53 -10.13
CA ASP A 108 -2.88 -3.21 -11.55
C ASP A 108 -1.55 -3.20 -12.32
N ASP A 109 -0.48 -2.65 -11.72
CA ASP A 109 0.87 -2.66 -12.30
C ASP A 109 1.43 -4.09 -12.44
N LEU A 110 1.20 -4.95 -11.44
CA LEU A 110 1.59 -6.36 -11.50
C LEU A 110 0.82 -7.12 -12.58
N ASP A 111 -0.48 -6.90 -12.71
CA ASP A 111 -1.29 -7.53 -13.76
C ASP A 111 -0.83 -7.08 -15.17
N PHE A 112 -0.52 -5.79 -15.33
CA PHE A 112 0.04 -5.26 -16.56
C PHE A 112 1.39 -5.92 -16.90
N LYS A 113 2.33 -5.97 -15.95
CA LYS A 113 3.64 -6.61 -16.15
C LYS A 113 3.52 -8.10 -16.44
N ASN A 114 2.61 -8.82 -15.77
CA ASN A 114 2.35 -10.23 -16.08
C ASN A 114 1.87 -10.44 -17.51
N LYS A 115 0.98 -9.57 -18.01
CA LYS A 115 0.52 -9.63 -19.40
C LYS A 115 1.66 -9.36 -20.40
N GLU A 116 2.56 -8.44 -20.09
CA GLU A 116 3.76 -8.20 -20.91
C GLU A 116 4.68 -9.41 -20.93
N ILE A 117 4.96 -10.01 -19.77
CA ILE A 117 5.80 -11.22 -19.68
C ILE A 117 5.20 -12.35 -20.52
N LEU A 118 3.90 -12.63 -20.40
CA LEU A 118 3.23 -13.66 -21.18
C LEU A 118 3.30 -13.39 -22.69
N LYS A 119 3.21 -12.11 -23.09
CA LYS A 119 3.37 -11.72 -24.48
C LYS A 119 4.80 -11.97 -24.98
N LEU A 120 5.82 -11.62 -24.19
CA LEU A 120 7.21 -11.85 -24.51
C LEU A 120 7.53 -13.36 -24.59
N GLU A 121 7.03 -14.16 -23.64
CA GLU A 121 7.20 -15.61 -23.67
C GLU A 121 6.59 -16.23 -24.92
N LYS A 122 5.40 -15.77 -25.34
CA LYS A 122 4.77 -16.21 -26.57
C LYS A 122 5.62 -15.85 -27.80
N LEU A 123 6.09 -14.63 -27.90
CA LEU A 123 6.97 -14.20 -28.99
C LEU A 123 8.24 -15.04 -29.05
N LYS A 124 8.86 -15.28 -27.90
CA LYS A 124 10.04 -16.16 -27.77
C LYS A 124 9.75 -17.58 -28.24
N TYR A 125 8.62 -18.15 -27.83
CA TYR A 125 8.19 -19.48 -28.27
C TYR A 125 7.99 -19.52 -29.78
N ASP A 126 7.25 -18.57 -30.36
CA ASP A 126 6.97 -18.50 -31.79
C ASP A 126 8.25 -18.34 -32.63
N PHE A 127 9.19 -17.52 -32.12
CA PHE A 127 10.53 -17.33 -32.70
C PHE A 127 11.32 -18.65 -32.75
N PHE A 128 11.43 -19.38 -31.65
CA PHE A 128 12.15 -20.66 -31.61
C PHE A 128 11.48 -21.72 -32.46
N LYS A 129 10.15 -21.76 -32.49
CA LYS A 129 9.39 -22.66 -33.34
C LYS A 129 9.65 -22.37 -34.81
N GLY A 130 9.60 -21.10 -35.23
CA GLY A 130 9.91 -20.68 -36.61
C GLY A 130 11.34 -21.01 -36.97
N SER A 131 12.31 -20.64 -36.14
CA SER A 131 13.73 -20.94 -36.38
C SER A 131 14.02 -22.43 -36.48
N SER A 132 13.36 -23.23 -35.63
CA SER A 132 13.50 -24.70 -35.71
C SER A 132 13.00 -25.26 -37.03
N HIS A 133 11.92 -24.74 -37.61
CA HIS A 133 11.42 -25.14 -38.91
C HIS A 133 12.37 -24.72 -40.06
N GLU A 134 12.90 -23.50 -39.98
CA GLU A 134 13.86 -22.97 -40.97
C GLU A 134 15.20 -23.75 -40.98
N LEU A 135 15.63 -24.26 -39.82
CA LEU A 135 16.81 -25.13 -39.74
C LEU A 135 16.55 -26.56 -40.18
N LYS A 136 15.35 -27.10 -39.93
CA LYS A 136 15.01 -28.50 -40.27
C LYS A 136 14.96 -28.76 -41.79
N THR A 137 14.50 -27.77 -42.57
CA THR A 137 14.36 -27.91 -44.03
C THR A 137 15.73 -28.09 -44.74
N PRO A 138 16.74 -27.21 -44.58
CA PRO A 138 18.05 -27.40 -45.19
C PRO A 138 18.79 -28.62 -44.63
N LEU A 139 18.60 -28.96 -43.36
CA LEU A 139 19.18 -30.17 -42.79
C LEU A 139 18.60 -31.46 -43.44
N ALA A 140 17.30 -31.51 -43.71
CA ALA A 140 16.68 -32.58 -44.41
C ALA A 140 17.17 -32.68 -45.87
N SER A 141 17.34 -31.54 -46.55
CA SER A 141 17.91 -31.49 -47.91
C SER A 141 19.35 -32.02 -47.94
N LEU A 142 20.19 -31.54 -46.99
CA LEU A 142 21.55 -32.01 -46.81
C LEU A 142 21.61 -33.54 -46.64
N LYS A 143 20.76 -34.09 -45.78
CA LYS A 143 20.66 -35.52 -45.52
C LYS A 143 20.31 -36.29 -46.78
N ILE A 144 19.33 -35.82 -47.55
CA ILE A 144 18.89 -36.48 -48.81
C ILE A 144 20.04 -36.48 -49.84
N ILE A 145 20.76 -35.37 -49.99
CA ILE A 145 21.91 -35.30 -50.92
C ILE A 145 22.98 -36.34 -50.52
N LEU A 146 23.39 -36.33 -49.25
CA LEU A 146 24.39 -37.25 -48.70
C LEU A 146 23.99 -38.73 -48.84
N GLU A 147 22.72 -39.07 -48.56
CA GLU A 147 22.21 -40.45 -48.74
C GLU A 147 22.23 -40.89 -50.19
N ASN A 148 21.80 -40.01 -51.13
CA ASN A 148 21.83 -40.32 -52.57
C ASN A 148 23.28 -40.44 -53.08
N MET A 149 24.22 -39.64 -52.64
CA MET A 149 25.63 -39.74 -52.90
C MET A 149 26.20 -41.09 -52.39
N LYS A 150 25.85 -41.46 -51.15
CA LYS A 150 26.29 -42.71 -50.54
C LYS A 150 25.93 -43.94 -51.36
N TYR A 151 24.71 -43.96 -51.91
CA TYR A 151 24.19 -45.10 -52.72
C TYR A 151 24.38 -44.93 -54.21
N ASN A 152 25.10 -43.91 -54.72
CA ASN A 152 25.34 -43.58 -56.09
C ASN A 152 24.06 -43.51 -56.98
N ILE A 153 23.00 -42.88 -56.42
CA ILE A 153 21.68 -42.84 -57.11
C ILE A 153 21.67 -41.69 -58.12
N GLY A 154 21.35 -42.04 -59.38
CA GLY A 154 21.12 -41.09 -60.47
C GLY A 154 22.22 -40.05 -60.67
N LYS A 155 21.87 -38.79 -60.71
CA LYS A 155 22.78 -37.60 -60.85
C LYS A 155 23.78 -37.44 -59.76
N TYR A 156 23.52 -37.96 -58.55
CA TYR A 156 24.37 -37.82 -57.35
C TYR A 156 25.66 -38.66 -57.38
N LYS A 157 25.94 -39.33 -58.54
CA LYS A 157 27.22 -40.02 -58.80
C LYS A 157 28.40 -39.05 -58.92
N ASP A 158 28.15 -37.80 -59.36
CA ASP A 158 29.14 -36.76 -59.40
C ASP A 158 29.29 -36.18 -57.98
N ARG A 159 30.13 -36.83 -57.18
CA ARG A 159 30.31 -36.52 -55.78
C ARG A 159 30.93 -35.15 -55.56
N ASP A 160 31.88 -34.76 -56.38
CA ASP A 160 32.58 -33.49 -56.18
C ASP A 160 31.65 -32.30 -56.39
N TYR A 161 30.75 -32.39 -57.37
CA TYR A 161 29.69 -31.37 -57.55
C TYR A 161 28.80 -31.24 -56.34
N TYR A 162 28.22 -32.36 -55.85
CA TYR A 162 27.26 -32.34 -54.75
C TYR A 162 27.86 -32.13 -53.37
N ILE A 163 29.20 -32.35 -53.20
CA ILE A 163 29.91 -31.94 -51.99
C ILE A 163 29.89 -30.39 -51.85
N ASN A 164 30.08 -29.64 -52.95
CA ASN A 164 29.97 -28.21 -52.92
C ASN A 164 28.56 -27.73 -52.55
N ASP A 165 27.51 -28.32 -53.11
CA ASP A 165 26.13 -28.06 -52.68
C ASP A 165 25.92 -28.32 -51.19
N CYS A 166 26.52 -29.36 -50.61
CA CYS A 166 26.46 -29.65 -49.17
C CYS A 166 27.19 -28.59 -48.34
N ILE A 167 28.32 -28.10 -48.80
CA ILE A 167 29.10 -27.03 -48.13
C ILE A 167 28.28 -25.76 -48.12
N ASP A 168 27.67 -25.35 -49.22
CA ASP A 168 26.83 -24.15 -49.30
C ASP A 168 25.61 -24.26 -48.36
N ILE A 169 25.01 -25.40 -48.19
CA ILE A 169 23.92 -25.63 -47.22
C ILE A 169 24.44 -25.50 -45.81
N VAL A 170 25.60 -26.05 -45.47
CA VAL A 170 26.21 -25.93 -44.13
C VAL A 170 26.56 -24.47 -43.80
N ASP A 171 27.11 -23.73 -44.76
CA ASP A 171 27.46 -22.30 -44.57
C ASP A 171 26.20 -21.45 -44.33
N SER A 172 25.13 -21.71 -45.08
CA SER A 172 23.82 -21.10 -44.89
C SER A 172 23.25 -21.38 -43.50
N LEU A 173 23.29 -22.67 -43.07
CA LEU A 173 22.87 -23.07 -41.70
C LEU A 173 23.69 -22.37 -40.63
N THR A 174 25.00 -22.28 -40.77
CA THR A 174 25.91 -21.61 -39.83
C THR A 174 25.56 -20.15 -39.71
N LYS A 175 25.30 -19.48 -40.84
CA LYS A 175 24.85 -18.09 -40.86
C LYS A 175 23.52 -17.89 -40.12
N ASN A 176 22.53 -18.75 -40.39
CA ASN A 176 21.22 -18.66 -39.72
C ASN A 176 21.34 -18.90 -38.22
N ILE A 177 22.12 -19.88 -37.79
CA ILE A 177 22.37 -20.14 -36.35
C ILE A 177 23.03 -18.93 -35.68
N SER A 178 24.03 -18.31 -36.34
CA SER A 178 24.71 -17.13 -35.86
C SER A 178 23.74 -15.93 -35.69
N GLN A 179 22.79 -15.76 -36.60
CA GLN A 179 21.73 -14.76 -36.51
C GLN A 179 20.80 -15.03 -35.34
N ILE A 180 20.37 -16.26 -35.11
CA ILE A 180 19.53 -16.67 -33.98
C ILE A 180 20.23 -16.37 -32.67
N ILE A 181 21.53 -16.71 -32.56
CA ILE A 181 22.32 -16.43 -31.32
C ILE A 181 22.51 -14.93 -31.09
N SER A 182 22.75 -14.16 -32.15
CA SER A 182 22.94 -12.70 -32.00
C SER A 182 21.69 -12.01 -31.48
N VAL A 183 20.50 -12.39 -31.96
CA VAL A 183 19.22 -11.85 -31.46
C VAL A 183 19.04 -12.21 -29.97
N TYR A 184 19.33 -13.44 -29.59
CA TYR A 184 19.23 -13.88 -28.19
C TYR A 184 20.23 -13.18 -27.25
N SER A 185 21.45 -12.92 -27.73
CA SER A 185 22.49 -12.24 -26.94
C SER A 185 22.16 -10.77 -26.68
N ILE A 186 21.57 -10.08 -27.65
CA ILE A 186 21.15 -8.67 -27.51
C ILE A 186 20.02 -8.54 -26.50
N GLU A 187 19.10 -9.50 -26.46
CA GLU A 187 17.97 -9.51 -25.52
C GLU A 187 18.43 -9.75 -24.09
N ASN A 188 19.41 -10.63 -23.88
CA ASN A 188 19.99 -10.86 -22.55
C ASN A 188 20.81 -9.65 -22.03
N LEU A 189 21.53 -8.96 -22.88
CA LEU A 189 22.27 -7.75 -22.50
C LEU A 189 21.34 -6.60 -22.05
N LYS A 190 20.19 -6.44 -22.70
CA LYS A 190 19.18 -5.47 -22.29
C LYS A 190 18.55 -5.80 -20.94
N ASN A 191 18.28 -7.07 -20.67
CA ASN A 191 17.72 -7.52 -19.41
C ASN A 191 18.71 -7.35 -18.24
N ASP A 192 20.01 -7.52 -18.48
CA ASP A 192 21.04 -7.32 -17.45
C ASP A 192 21.26 -5.82 -17.14
N GLU A 193 21.10 -4.91 -18.11
CA GLU A 193 21.18 -3.46 -17.87
C GLU A 193 19.97 -2.95 -17.07
N GLU A 194 18.75 -3.44 -17.31
CA GLU A 194 17.55 -3.06 -16.53
C GLU A 194 17.63 -3.54 -15.08
N LEU A 195 18.31 -4.66 -14.79
CA LEU A 195 18.50 -5.17 -13.43
C LEU A 195 19.54 -4.39 -12.61
N LEU A 196 20.45 -3.67 -13.27
CA LEU A 196 21.48 -2.84 -12.64
C LEU A 196 20.98 -1.44 -12.25
N ASP A 197 19.90 -0.96 -12.85
CA ASP A 197 19.33 0.38 -12.60
C ASP A 197 18.33 0.42 -11.44
N ILE A 198 18.08 -0.70 -10.75
CA ILE A 198 17.09 -0.84 -9.65
C ILE A 198 17.77 -0.92 -8.26
N ASN A 199 19.11 -0.74 -8.15
CA ASN A 199 19.81 -0.72 -6.86
C ASN A 199 20.27 0.68 -6.44
#